data_867868a708c8c1c9897ffe47c4aad338
#
_entry.id   867868a708c8c1c9897ffe47c4aad338
#
_cell.length_a   1.000
_cell.length_b   1.000
_cell.length_c   1.000
_cell.angle_alpha   90.00
_cell.angle_beta   90.00
_cell.angle_gamma   90.00
#
_symmetry.space_group_name_H-M   'P 1'
#
loop_
_entity.id
_entity.type
_entity.pdbx_description
1 polymer ?
#
loop_
_entity_poly.entity_id
_entity_poly.type
_entity_poly.pdbx_seq_one_letter_code
_entity_poly.pdbx_strand_id
1 'polypeptide(L)'
;MKFARQHLLGKDLHFWLTRTGLDAAPLGRLLKRPPAQPVLDDGRYRAAFTAGAPDRRPMFTCLDGDRITWADGETQRLDALILATGYRPHLPYLGGLDGALDPTGHPRHCDGASSVHPGLALVGREWQRSLSSNTLRGVGRDAARAARRMAAHLARN
;
A
#
# COMPACT_ATOMS: atom_id res chain seq x y z
N MET A 1 -15.80 1.68 2.07
CA MET A 1 -15.11 0.95 1.00
C MET A 1 -15.35 1.68 -0.30
N LYS A 2 -14.33 1.89 -1.14
CA LYS A 2 -14.47 2.57 -2.43
C LYS A 2 -14.26 1.55 -3.54
N PHE A 3 -15.15 1.54 -4.53
CA PHE A 3 -15.02 0.70 -5.72
C PHE A 3 -14.60 1.54 -6.92
N ALA A 4 -13.69 1.04 -7.72
CA ALA A 4 -13.32 1.59 -9.02
C ALA A 4 -13.65 0.58 -10.11
N ARG A 5 -14.02 1.07 -11.28
CA ARG A 5 -14.27 0.20 -12.44
C ARG A 5 -13.00 -0.49 -12.86
N GLN A 6 -13.02 -1.81 -12.95
CA GLN A 6 -11.89 -2.60 -13.42
C GLN A 6 -11.67 -2.41 -14.91
N HIS A 7 -12.74 -2.36 -15.70
CA HIS A 7 -12.67 -2.23 -17.15
C HIS A 7 -13.19 -0.88 -17.62
N LEU A 8 -12.48 -0.27 -18.55
CA LEU A 8 -12.83 0.96 -19.24
C LEU A 8 -12.62 0.75 -20.75
N LEU A 9 -13.65 1.02 -21.57
CA LEU A 9 -13.58 0.84 -23.03
C LEU A 9 -13.06 -0.56 -23.44
N GLY A 10 -13.56 -1.62 -22.79
CA GLY A 10 -13.20 -3.00 -23.09
C GLY A 10 -11.79 -3.44 -22.67
N LYS A 11 -11.02 -2.59 -21.99
CA LYS A 11 -9.67 -2.89 -21.48
C LYS A 11 -9.60 -2.69 -19.98
N ASP A 12 -8.71 -3.44 -19.32
CA ASP A 12 -8.41 -3.28 -17.90
C ASP A 12 -7.87 -1.88 -17.59
N LEU A 13 -8.17 -1.37 -16.40
CA LEU A 13 -7.69 -0.06 -15.94
C LEU A 13 -6.16 0.04 -16.01
N HIS A 14 -5.44 -1.03 -15.67
CA HIS A 14 -3.98 -1.04 -15.72
C HIS A 14 -3.44 -0.95 -17.14
N PHE A 15 -4.16 -1.46 -18.14
CA PHE A 15 -3.80 -1.26 -19.54
C PHE A 15 -3.72 0.24 -19.86
N TRP A 16 -4.72 1.01 -19.45
CA TRP A 16 -4.77 2.45 -19.71
C TRP A 16 -3.71 3.21 -18.93
N LEU A 17 -3.54 2.89 -17.63
CA LEU A 17 -2.51 3.49 -16.79
C LEU A 17 -1.11 3.28 -17.37
N THR A 18 -0.83 2.08 -17.88
CA THR A 18 0.44 1.74 -18.52
C THR A 18 0.60 2.43 -19.87
N ARG A 19 -0.45 2.40 -20.70
CA ARG A 19 -0.42 2.96 -22.06
C ARG A 19 -0.23 4.48 -22.05
N THR A 20 -0.79 5.16 -21.06
CA THR A 20 -0.64 6.61 -20.86
C THR A 20 0.60 7.00 -20.06
N GLY A 21 1.28 6.05 -19.41
CA GLY A 21 2.40 6.31 -18.52
C GLY A 21 2.02 6.92 -17.17
N LEU A 22 0.72 7.05 -16.84
CA LEU A 22 0.25 7.62 -15.59
C LEU A 22 0.68 6.79 -14.37
N ASP A 23 0.81 5.48 -14.52
CA ASP A 23 1.29 4.59 -13.47
C ASP A 23 2.77 4.84 -13.09
N ALA A 24 3.54 5.40 -14.02
CA ALA A 24 4.96 5.72 -13.85
C ALA A 24 5.21 7.20 -13.50
N ALA A 25 4.17 8.03 -13.57
CA ALA A 25 4.27 9.45 -13.24
C ALA A 25 4.77 9.65 -11.79
N PRO A 26 5.72 10.56 -11.54
CA PRO A 26 6.37 10.73 -10.23
C PRO A 26 5.49 11.52 -9.25
N LEU A 27 4.26 11.05 -9.04
CA LEU A 27 3.26 11.68 -8.19
C LEU A 27 3.47 11.40 -6.69
N GLY A 28 4.30 10.40 -6.33
CA GLY A 28 4.49 9.97 -4.95
C GLY A 28 4.97 11.08 -4.02
N ARG A 29 5.84 11.98 -4.51
CA ARG A 29 6.33 13.12 -3.72
C ARG A 29 5.27 14.20 -3.45
N LEU A 30 4.19 14.23 -4.21
CA LEU A 30 3.07 15.16 -4.02
C LEU A 30 2.06 14.65 -2.99
N LEU A 31 2.14 13.37 -2.63
CA LEU A 31 1.24 12.72 -1.72
C LEU A 31 1.81 12.77 -0.30
N LYS A 32 1.11 13.42 0.61
CA LYS A 32 1.46 13.39 2.05
C LYS A 32 1.25 11.99 2.65
N ARG A 33 0.29 11.24 2.12
CA ARG A 33 -0.01 9.84 2.49
C ARG A 33 -0.43 9.08 1.24
N PRO A 34 -0.07 7.79 1.13
CA PRO A 34 -0.61 6.95 0.07
C PRO A 34 -2.14 6.97 0.08
N PRO A 35 -2.80 7.15 -1.07
CA PRO A 35 -4.25 7.08 -1.14
C PRO A 35 -4.71 5.65 -0.84
N ALA A 36 -5.87 5.52 -0.18
CA ALA A 36 -6.48 4.21 -0.02
C ALA A 36 -6.78 3.60 -1.40
N GLN A 37 -6.30 2.39 -1.62
CA GLN A 37 -6.54 1.70 -2.89
C GLN A 37 -8.01 1.30 -2.99
N PRO A 38 -8.70 1.65 -4.08
CA PRO A 38 -10.06 1.19 -4.31
C PRO A 38 -10.05 -0.30 -4.68
N VAL A 39 -11.13 -0.98 -4.37
CA VAL A 39 -11.36 -2.33 -4.89
C VAL A 39 -11.73 -2.22 -6.36
N LEU A 40 -10.96 -2.86 -7.23
CA LEU A 40 -11.32 -2.98 -8.64
C LEU A 40 -12.51 -3.92 -8.76
N ASP A 41 -13.56 -3.48 -9.42
CA ASP A 41 -14.84 -4.17 -9.48
C ASP A 41 -15.40 -4.16 -10.91
N ASP A 42 -15.72 -5.33 -11.39
CA ASP A 42 -16.45 -5.56 -12.64
C ASP A 42 -17.98 -5.51 -12.47
N GLY A 43 -18.45 -5.14 -11.27
CA GLY A 43 -19.85 -5.08 -10.88
C GLY A 43 -20.27 -6.19 -9.91
N ARG A 44 -19.55 -7.31 -9.84
CA ARG A 44 -19.90 -8.47 -9.00
C ARG A 44 -19.82 -8.16 -7.51
N TYR A 45 -18.74 -7.50 -7.06
CA TYR A 45 -18.61 -7.15 -5.65
C TYR A 45 -19.67 -6.15 -5.21
N ARG A 46 -19.95 -5.16 -6.03
CA ARG A 46 -21.01 -4.19 -5.73
C ARG A 46 -22.38 -4.86 -5.67
N ALA A 47 -22.69 -5.73 -6.60
CA ALA A 47 -23.94 -6.50 -6.60
C ALA A 47 -24.07 -7.38 -5.36
N ALA A 48 -22.99 -8.11 -4.99
CA ALA A 48 -22.97 -8.94 -3.79
C ALA A 48 -23.22 -8.10 -2.52
N PHE A 49 -22.56 -6.95 -2.37
CA PHE A 49 -22.80 -6.05 -1.24
C PHE A 49 -24.23 -5.49 -1.21
N THR A 50 -24.82 -5.19 -2.36
CA THR A 50 -26.22 -4.73 -2.44
C THR A 50 -27.18 -5.85 -2.07
N ALA A 51 -26.85 -7.10 -2.38
CA ALA A 51 -27.62 -8.28 -1.99
C ALA A 51 -27.41 -8.71 -0.52
N GLY A 52 -26.55 -8.01 0.25
CA GLY A 52 -26.25 -8.36 1.64
C GLY A 52 -25.35 -9.60 1.80
N ALA A 53 -24.65 -10.00 0.75
CA ALA A 53 -23.72 -11.13 0.76
C ALA A 53 -22.32 -10.69 0.26
N PRO A 54 -21.37 -10.35 1.14
CA PRO A 54 -21.35 -10.56 2.58
C PRO A 54 -22.16 -9.53 3.39
N ASP A 55 -22.66 -9.95 4.54
CA ASP A 55 -23.23 -9.03 5.54
C ASP A 55 -22.13 -8.10 6.08
N ARG A 56 -22.38 -6.78 6.00
CA ARG A 56 -21.47 -5.75 6.50
C ARG A 56 -21.91 -5.27 7.86
N ARG A 57 -21.11 -5.60 8.85
CA ARG A 57 -21.27 -5.09 10.21
C ARG A 57 -20.14 -4.16 10.62
N PRO A 58 -20.32 -3.25 11.57
CA PRO A 58 -19.23 -2.60 12.29
C PRO A 58 -18.27 -3.64 12.88
N MET A 59 -17.06 -3.21 13.25
CA MET A 59 -16.13 -4.12 13.93
C MET A 59 -16.76 -4.61 15.24
N PHE A 60 -16.57 -5.90 15.53
CA PHE A 60 -16.98 -6.49 16.82
C PHE A 60 -16.22 -5.83 17.99
N THR A 61 -16.81 -5.85 19.16
CA THR A 61 -16.27 -5.21 20.37
C THR A 61 -15.46 -6.16 21.24
N CYS A 62 -15.76 -7.46 21.18
CA CYS A 62 -15.08 -8.48 21.96
C CYS A 62 -14.94 -9.77 21.15
N LEU A 63 -13.82 -10.47 21.38
CA LEU A 63 -13.57 -11.82 20.90
C LEU A 63 -13.20 -12.67 22.13
N ASP A 64 -13.98 -13.73 22.38
CA ASP A 64 -13.74 -14.69 23.43
C ASP A 64 -13.83 -16.11 22.86
N GLY A 65 -12.68 -16.77 22.73
CA GLY A 65 -12.58 -18.07 22.07
C GLY A 65 -13.10 -18.02 20.63
N ASP A 66 -14.16 -18.79 20.36
CA ASP A 66 -14.85 -18.85 19.06
C ASP A 66 -16.07 -17.91 18.95
N ARG A 67 -16.28 -17.03 19.95
CA ARG A 67 -17.42 -16.11 20.01
C ARG A 67 -17.00 -14.67 19.85
N ILE A 68 -17.73 -13.94 19.01
CA ILE A 68 -17.62 -12.48 18.91
C ILE A 68 -18.88 -11.83 19.51
N THR A 69 -18.67 -10.63 20.07
CA THR A 69 -19.76 -9.76 20.49
C THR A 69 -19.78 -8.51 19.64
N TRP A 70 -20.90 -8.22 19.03
CA TRP A 70 -21.11 -7.01 18.24
C TRP A 70 -21.42 -5.79 19.12
N ALA A 71 -21.38 -4.60 18.54
CA ALA A 71 -21.65 -3.35 19.29
C ALA A 71 -23.08 -3.25 19.83
N ASP A 72 -24.01 -3.96 19.24
CA ASP A 72 -25.43 -4.08 19.70
C ASP A 72 -25.63 -5.12 20.81
N GLY A 73 -24.55 -5.81 21.23
CA GLY A 73 -24.58 -6.85 22.25
C GLY A 73 -24.92 -8.25 21.71
N GLU A 74 -25.24 -8.39 20.42
CA GLU A 74 -25.44 -9.70 19.81
C GLU A 74 -24.14 -10.51 19.88
N THR A 75 -24.23 -11.81 20.17
CA THR A 75 -23.10 -12.73 20.15
C THR A 75 -23.26 -13.73 19.02
N GLN A 76 -22.14 -14.02 18.33
CA GLN A 76 -22.10 -14.95 17.22
C GLN A 76 -20.89 -15.87 17.36
N ARG A 77 -21.09 -17.14 17.07
CA ARG A 77 -20.02 -18.11 16.95
C ARG A 77 -19.39 -18.01 15.56
N LEU A 78 -18.06 -18.09 15.50
CA LEU A 78 -17.28 -18.08 14.28
C LEU A 78 -16.54 -19.39 14.10
N ASP A 79 -16.48 -19.89 12.87
CA ASP A 79 -15.60 -20.99 12.48
C ASP A 79 -14.19 -20.48 12.14
N ALA A 80 -14.08 -19.26 11.64
CA ALA A 80 -12.81 -18.65 11.31
C ALA A 80 -12.89 -17.11 11.37
N LEU A 81 -11.79 -16.48 11.76
CA LEU A 81 -11.61 -15.03 11.72
C LEU A 81 -10.38 -14.70 10.88
N ILE A 82 -10.57 -13.93 9.81
CA ILE A 82 -9.48 -13.47 8.94
C ILE A 82 -9.28 -11.97 9.17
N LEU A 83 -8.10 -11.61 9.70
CA LEU A 83 -7.72 -10.22 9.92
C LEU A 83 -7.07 -9.64 8.66
N ALA A 84 -7.86 -8.90 7.87
CA ALA A 84 -7.39 -8.21 6.66
C ALA A 84 -7.15 -6.72 6.94
N THR A 85 -6.43 -6.39 8.02
CA THR A 85 -6.24 -5.03 8.55
C THR A 85 -5.11 -4.25 7.89
N GLY A 86 -4.47 -4.84 6.88
CA GLY A 86 -3.29 -4.27 6.20
C GLY A 86 -1.98 -4.63 6.91
N TYR A 87 -0.89 -4.05 6.42
CA TYR A 87 0.45 -4.33 6.91
C TYR A 87 1.13 -3.04 7.38
N ARG A 88 2.01 -3.18 8.37
CA ARG A 88 2.96 -2.14 8.74
C ARG A 88 4.36 -2.56 8.27
N PRO A 89 5.22 -1.62 7.88
CA PRO A 89 6.61 -1.94 7.62
C PRO A 89 7.26 -2.57 8.86
N HIS A 90 7.98 -3.67 8.65
CA HIS A 90 8.81 -4.28 9.68
C HIS A 90 10.26 -4.23 9.22
N LEU A 91 11.00 -3.23 9.70
CA LEU A 91 12.33 -2.86 9.24
C LEU A 91 13.34 -2.84 10.41
N PRO A 92 13.47 -3.95 11.18
CA PRO A 92 14.30 -3.97 12.38
C PRO A 92 15.78 -3.70 12.08
N TYR A 93 16.24 -4.05 10.88
CA TYR A 93 17.61 -3.80 10.42
C TYR A 93 17.94 -2.31 10.23
N LEU A 94 16.95 -1.42 10.22
CA LEU A 94 17.15 0.04 10.21
C LEU A 94 17.10 0.64 11.61
N GLY A 95 16.83 -0.15 12.65
CA GLY A 95 16.69 0.33 14.04
C GLY A 95 17.98 0.93 14.62
N GLY A 96 19.15 0.55 14.11
CA GLY A 96 20.44 1.14 14.48
C GLY A 96 20.81 2.43 13.74
N LEU A 97 19.96 2.90 12.83
CA LEU A 97 20.16 4.14 12.08
C LEU A 97 19.25 5.23 12.62
N ASP A 98 19.80 6.10 13.46
CA ASP A 98 19.04 7.16 14.12
C ASP A 98 18.28 8.03 13.14
N GLY A 99 16.97 8.19 13.38
CA GLY A 99 16.10 9.01 12.55
C GLY A 99 15.77 8.42 11.18
N ALA A 100 16.26 7.23 10.82
CA ALA A 100 15.92 6.58 9.54
C ALA A 100 14.42 6.23 9.44
N LEU A 101 13.80 5.93 10.58
CA LEU A 101 12.36 5.65 10.68
C LEU A 101 11.64 6.80 11.40
N ASP A 102 10.38 7.00 11.06
CA ASP A 102 9.49 7.87 11.82
C ASP A 102 8.91 7.12 13.05
N PRO A 103 8.20 7.81 13.96
CA PRO A 103 7.60 7.17 15.14
C PRO A 103 6.59 6.05 14.83
N THR A 104 6.10 5.96 13.60
CA THR A 104 5.17 4.92 13.14
C THR A 104 5.87 3.74 12.47
N GLY A 105 7.22 3.75 12.39
CA GLY A 105 8.05 2.71 11.78
C GLY A 105 8.18 2.83 10.25
N HIS A 106 7.71 3.94 9.67
CA HIS A 106 7.91 4.19 8.25
C HIS A 106 9.27 4.86 7.99
N PRO A 107 10.01 4.45 6.95
CA PRO A 107 11.27 5.08 6.64
C PRO A 107 11.08 6.51 6.10
N ARG A 108 11.91 7.41 6.59
CA ARG A 108 11.97 8.80 6.12
C ARG A 108 12.73 8.88 4.82
N HIS A 109 12.03 9.14 3.72
CA HIS A 109 12.64 9.18 2.40
C HIS A 109 11.98 10.19 1.47
N CYS A 110 12.72 10.60 0.44
CA CYS A 110 12.22 11.30 -0.73
C CYS A 110 12.62 10.52 -1.99
N ASP A 111 11.64 10.06 -2.78
CA ASP A 111 11.88 9.24 -3.98
C ASP A 111 12.78 8.01 -3.71
N GLY A 112 12.67 7.39 -2.55
CA GLY A 112 13.48 6.25 -2.15
C GLY A 112 14.87 6.58 -1.58
N ALA A 113 15.37 7.80 -1.65
CA ALA A 113 16.58 8.20 -0.94
C ALA A 113 16.22 8.56 0.50
N SER A 114 16.96 8.04 1.48
CA SER A 114 16.81 8.46 2.87
C SER A 114 17.00 9.96 3.01
N SER A 115 16.15 10.59 3.83
CA SER A 115 16.27 12.03 4.14
C SER A 115 17.32 12.33 5.21
N VAL A 116 17.81 11.29 5.89
CA VAL A 116 18.73 11.41 7.05
C VAL A 116 20.09 10.78 6.76
N HIS A 117 20.10 9.63 6.07
CA HIS A 117 21.33 8.87 5.79
C HIS A 117 21.61 8.86 4.28
N PRO A 118 22.55 9.70 3.78
CA PRO A 118 22.80 9.83 2.34
C PRO A 118 23.18 8.53 1.63
N GLY A 119 23.80 7.59 2.33
CA GLY A 119 24.17 6.27 1.83
C GLY A 119 23.04 5.24 1.84
N LEU A 120 21.84 5.59 2.31
CA LEU A 120 20.70 4.66 2.38
C LEU A 120 19.69 4.94 1.29
N ALA A 121 19.34 3.92 0.52
CA ALA A 121 18.26 3.96 -0.46
C ALA A 121 17.26 2.83 -0.24
N LEU A 122 16.01 3.09 -0.59
CA LEU A 122 14.87 2.19 -0.48
C LEU A 122 14.30 1.94 -1.86
N VAL A 123 13.84 0.72 -2.12
CA VAL A 123 13.24 0.33 -3.40
C VAL A 123 12.01 -0.54 -3.14
N GLY A 124 10.98 -0.40 -3.98
CA GLY A 124 9.80 -1.25 -3.95
C GLY A 124 8.75 -0.85 -2.94
N ARG A 125 8.78 0.37 -2.43
CA ARG A 125 7.75 0.86 -1.51
C ARG A 125 6.55 1.42 -2.25
N GLU A 126 5.38 1.24 -1.65
CA GLU A 126 4.14 1.79 -2.18
C GLU A 126 4.24 3.32 -2.31
N TRP A 127 3.88 3.84 -3.47
CA TRP A 127 3.96 5.26 -3.80
C TRP A 127 5.32 5.91 -3.55
N GLN A 128 6.39 5.12 -3.52
CA GLN A 128 7.75 5.64 -3.30
C GLN A 128 8.06 6.80 -4.24
N ARG A 129 7.72 6.68 -5.50
CA ARG A 129 7.81 7.70 -6.54
C ARG A 129 6.54 7.75 -7.39
N SER A 130 5.97 6.61 -7.73
CA SER A 130 4.83 6.46 -8.64
C SER A 130 3.89 5.37 -8.15
N LEU A 131 2.72 5.26 -8.78
CA LEU A 131 1.76 4.18 -8.51
C LEU A 131 2.38 2.79 -8.71
N SER A 132 3.28 2.65 -9.69
CA SER A 132 3.90 1.35 -10.01
C SER A 132 5.17 1.03 -9.20
N SER A 133 5.62 1.89 -8.30
CA SER A 133 6.89 1.72 -7.55
C SER A 133 7.01 0.39 -6.82
N ASN A 134 5.92 -0.14 -6.27
CA ASN A 134 5.90 -1.42 -5.54
C ASN A 134 5.48 -2.61 -6.42
N THR A 135 5.46 -2.46 -7.73
CA THR A 135 5.12 -3.52 -8.67
C THR A 135 6.36 -4.02 -9.42
N LEU A 136 6.34 -5.27 -9.91
CA LEU A 136 7.41 -5.82 -10.75
C LEU A 136 7.70 -4.95 -11.98
N ARG A 137 6.68 -4.30 -12.53
CA ARG A 137 6.79 -3.42 -13.69
C ARG A 137 7.50 -2.10 -13.37
N GLY A 138 7.30 -1.54 -12.18
CA GLY A 138 7.79 -0.20 -11.81
C GLY A 138 9.07 -0.21 -11.01
N VAL A 139 9.32 -1.25 -10.21
CA VAL A 139 10.45 -1.32 -9.27
C VAL A 139 11.80 -1.17 -9.95
N GLY A 140 11.98 -1.68 -11.17
CA GLY A 140 13.24 -1.58 -11.92
C GLY A 140 13.66 -0.15 -12.22
N ARG A 141 12.70 0.75 -12.50
CA ARG A 141 12.98 2.17 -12.72
C ARG A 141 13.46 2.87 -11.44
N ASP A 142 12.86 2.51 -10.32
CA ASP A 142 13.23 3.07 -9.02
C ASP A 142 14.57 2.50 -8.54
N ALA A 143 14.83 1.21 -8.78
CA ALA A 143 16.11 0.58 -8.52
C ALA A 143 17.25 1.23 -9.33
N ALA A 144 17.07 1.45 -10.63
CA ALA A 144 18.05 2.13 -11.47
C ALA A 144 18.34 3.57 -11.00
N ARG A 145 17.30 4.27 -10.49
CA ARG A 145 17.48 5.61 -9.92
C ARG A 145 18.22 5.57 -8.58
N ALA A 146 17.88 4.61 -7.72
CA ALA A 146 18.59 4.38 -6.46
C ALA A 146 20.06 4.08 -6.70
N ALA A 147 20.38 3.16 -7.62
CA ALA A 147 21.75 2.79 -7.98
C ALA A 147 22.57 4.00 -8.47
N ARG A 148 22.00 4.85 -9.35
CA ARG A 148 22.69 6.07 -9.79
C ARG A 148 22.99 7.04 -8.66
N ARG A 149 22.05 7.20 -7.71
CA ARG A 149 22.25 8.08 -6.54
C ARG A 149 23.35 7.53 -5.62
N MET A 150 23.36 6.19 -5.40
CA MET A 150 24.38 5.55 -4.60
C MET A 150 25.76 5.68 -5.25
N ALA A 151 25.89 5.43 -6.56
CA ALA A 151 27.13 5.63 -7.28
C ALA A 151 27.64 7.09 -7.18
N ALA A 152 26.75 8.07 -7.34
CA ALA A 152 27.10 9.48 -7.19
C ALA A 152 27.48 9.87 -5.75
N HIS A 153 26.93 9.21 -4.75
CA HIS A 153 27.32 9.38 -3.34
C HIS A 153 28.72 8.83 -3.10
N LEU A 154 29.00 7.61 -3.55
CA LEU A 154 30.31 6.97 -3.40
C LEU A 154 31.44 7.74 -4.13
N ALA A 155 31.13 8.33 -5.29
CA ALA A 155 32.13 9.12 -6.03
C ALA A 155 32.51 10.45 -5.38
N ARG A 156 31.75 10.91 -4.35
CA ARG A 156 32.03 12.17 -3.63
C ARG A 156 32.72 11.98 -2.28
N ASN A 157 32.81 10.75 -1.83
CA ASN A 157 33.45 10.34 -0.57
C ASN A 157 34.69 9.49 -0.85
#